data_8efaec74595e142fe15e789703e410c9
#
_entry.id   8efaec74595e142fe15e789703e410c9
#
_cell.length_a   1.000
_cell.length_b   1.000
_cell.length_c   1.000
_cell.angle_alpha   90.00
_cell.angle_beta   90.00
_cell.angle_gamma   90.00
#
_symmetry.space_group_name_H-M   'P 1'
#
loop_
_entity.id
_entity.type
_entity.pdbx_description
1 polymer ?
#
loop_
_entity_poly.entity_id
_entity_poly.type
_entity_poly.pdbx_seq_one_letter_code
_entity_poly.pdbx_strand_id
1 'polypeptide(L)'
;MAFVEPDELIRSLEGLPVAAILTELPTHTFVAVNEAAATLFGSPASQLLGTDVLARVDSRDREAARAAYKVITDRVVDGYQVRRRIIRPDGEDVELMICGRRVEADGKLYGLWVLVPVSAPNAGFLMLTMGSSPVVLAVTDDDWGIQYVSADAKLLGVKGSELRGFPLLGLVHPAAASEFLAAASRAATEQVALTVLTRMRAGADRWADRYCVVVPMSEHKPPRLGVVISEGPSVPAGSARDSIHEQVRNLAVEARGTQALTALPSLAALPQGSELSARQSEIVALLIAGERVPQIARTMFLSATTVRNHLSAIYKKFGVHSQAELLAALLRNIVGGNQ
;
A
#
# COMPACT_ATOMS: atom_id res chain seq x y z
N MET A 1 4.75 19.76 -19.09
CA MET A 1 5.28 19.36 -17.76
C MET A 1 5.71 20.64 -17.08
N ALA A 2 5.16 20.95 -15.93
CA ALA A 2 5.64 22.09 -15.14
C ALA A 2 7.02 21.71 -14.57
N PHE A 3 8.02 22.53 -14.83
CA PHE A 3 9.34 22.38 -14.23
C PHE A 3 9.19 22.67 -12.73
N VAL A 4 9.54 21.71 -11.89
CA VAL A 4 9.58 21.86 -10.43
C VAL A 4 11.04 22.13 -10.07
N GLU A 5 11.30 23.29 -9.44
CA GLU A 5 12.62 23.63 -8.94
C GLU A 5 13.01 22.68 -7.79
N PRO A 6 14.24 22.14 -7.73
CA PRO A 6 14.69 21.24 -6.68
C PRO A 6 14.48 21.79 -5.27
N ASP A 7 14.71 23.09 -5.06
CA ASP A 7 14.49 23.77 -3.78
C ASP A 7 13.01 23.81 -3.38
N GLU A 8 12.10 23.85 -4.34
CA GLU A 8 10.66 23.78 -4.07
C GLU A 8 10.25 22.37 -3.68
N LEU A 9 10.86 21.37 -4.31
CA LEU A 9 10.68 19.96 -3.95
C LEU A 9 11.12 19.67 -2.51
N ILE A 10 12.30 20.19 -2.12
CA ILE A 10 12.85 20.05 -0.77
C ILE A 10 11.91 20.70 0.25
N ARG A 11 11.52 21.96 0.02
CA ARG A 11 10.61 22.69 0.90
C ARG A 11 9.22 22.06 1.02
N SER A 12 8.80 21.31 -0.01
CA SER A 12 7.50 20.65 -0.03
C SER A 12 7.38 19.50 0.97
N LEU A 13 8.50 18.95 1.46
CA LEU A 13 8.47 17.91 2.49
C LEU A 13 8.36 18.50 3.90
N GLU A 14 8.64 19.79 4.07
CA GLU A 14 8.59 20.45 5.37
C GLU A 14 7.15 20.52 5.88
N GLY A 15 6.98 20.27 7.18
CA GLY A 15 5.67 20.35 7.85
C GLY A 15 4.74 19.15 7.58
N LEU A 16 5.16 18.15 6.81
CA LEU A 16 4.40 16.91 6.67
C LEU A 16 4.51 16.08 7.97
N PRO A 17 3.38 15.56 8.48
CA PRO A 17 3.35 14.78 9.72
C PRO A 17 3.84 13.34 9.55
N VAL A 18 4.11 12.90 8.31
CA VAL A 18 4.67 11.58 8.02
C VAL A 18 6.15 11.68 7.70
N ALA A 19 6.91 10.65 8.08
CA ALA A 19 8.30 10.57 7.71
C ALA A 19 8.43 10.43 6.19
N ALA A 20 9.03 11.43 5.55
CA ALA A 20 9.23 11.47 4.12
C ALA A 20 10.64 11.95 3.78
N ILE A 21 11.22 11.33 2.75
CA ILE A 21 12.54 11.68 2.23
C ILE A 21 12.50 11.78 0.72
N LEU A 22 13.41 12.56 0.18
CA LEU A 22 13.72 12.61 -1.24
C LEU A 22 15.16 12.13 -1.43
N THR A 23 15.39 11.22 -2.36
CA THR A 23 16.73 10.77 -2.73
C THR A 23 16.96 10.98 -4.22
N GLU A 24 18.17 11.28 -4.63
CA GLU A 24 18.56 11.20 -6.02
C GLU A 24 18.70 9.73 -6.40
N LEU A 25 17.96 9.26 -7.42
CA LEU A 25 17.86 7.83 -7.71
C LEU A 25 19.19 7.20 -8.16
N PRO A 26 19.97 7.81 -9.08
CA PRO A 26 21.20 7.19 -9.56
C PRO A 26 22.29 7.06 -8.47
N THR A 27 22.34 7.98 -7.53
CA THR A 27 23.39 8.06 -6.50
C THR A 27 22.96 7.52 -5.15
N HIS A 28 21.67 7.27 -4.95
CA HIS A 28 21.04 6.91 -3.66
C HIS A 28 21.25 7.97 -2.55
N THR A 29 21.50 9.23 -2.92
CA THR A 29 21.89 10.29 -2.00
C THR A 29 20.65 10.97 -1.43
N PHE A 30 20.63 11.22 -0.12
CA PHE A 30 19.60 12.03 0.50
C PHE A 30 19.64 13.46 -0.03
N VAL A 31 18.54 13.92 -0.63
CA VAL A 31 18.36 15.29 -1.14
C VAL A 31 17.48 16.11 -0.20
N ALA A 32 16.45 15.50 0.39
CA ALA A 32 15.63 16.11 1.41
C ALA A 32 15.19 15.10 2.46
N VAL A 33 15.07 15.58 3.69
CA VAL A 33 14.65 14.80 4.85
C VAL A 33 13.79 15.70 5.73
N ASN A 34 12.52 15.37 5.97
CA ASN A 34 11.69 16.14 6.88
C ASN A 34 11.96 15.78 8.35
N GLU A 35 11.43 16.58 9.27
CA GLU A 35 11.64 16.41 10.71
C GLU A 35 11.20 15.03 11.22
N ALA A 36 10.06 14.52 10.73
CA ALA A 36 9.56 13.20 11.09
C ALA A 36 10.52 12.08 10.63
N ALA A 37 11.11 12.20 9.45
CA ALA A 37 12.11 11.24 8.97
C ALA A 37 13.43 11.36 9.73
N ALA A 38 13.91 12.58 10.02
CA ALA A 38 15.10 12.82 10.84
C ALA A 38 14.97 12.15 12.22
N THR A 39 13.83 12.31 12.86
CA THR A 39 13.49 11.64 14.13
C THR A 39 13.52 10.12 13.98
N LEU A 40 12.96 9.60 12.89
CA LEU A 40 12.90 8.16 12.60
C LEU A 40 14.30 7.57 12.42
N PHE A 41 15.20 8.27 11.72
CA PHE A 41 16.59 7.87 11.52
C PHE A 41 17.47 8.10 12.76
N GLY A 42 16.98 8.78 13.78
CA GLY A 42 17.76 9.14 14.96
C GLY A 42 18.96 10.08 14.65
N SER A 43 18.84 10.86 13.59
CA SER A 43 19.89 11.75 13.09
C SER A 43 19.29 13.05 12.58
N PRO A 44 19.88 14.23 12.88
CA PRO A 44 19.43 15.48 12.32
C PRO A 44 19.56 15.46 10.78
N ALA A 45 18.66 16.16 10.09
CA ALA A 45 18.65 16.20 8.62
C ALA A 45 20.00 16.63 8.04
N SER A 46 20.71 17.57 8.67
CA SER A 46 22.04 18.03 8.23
C SER A 46 23.11 16.93 8.18
N GLN A 47 22.97 15.86 8.97
CA GLN A 47 23.88 14.71 8.95
C GLN A 47 23.46 13.62 7.94
N LEU A 48 22.24 13.68 7.45
CA LEU A 48 21.71 12.74 6.46
C LEU A 48 21.91 13.27 5.05
N LEU A 49 21.66 14.56 4.83
CA LEU A 49 21.79 15.20 3.52
C LEU A 49 23.16 14.94 2.88
N GLY A 50 23.15 14.60 1.60
CA GLY A 50 24.37 14.30 0.84
C GLY A 50 24.98 12.91 1.12
N THR A 51 24.44 12.12 2.05
CA THR A 51 24.93 10.76 2.34
C THR A 51 24.12 9.70 1.59
N ASP A 52 24.71 8.51 1.44
CA ASP A 52 24.04 7.37 0.81
C ASP A 52 22.96 6.77 1.75
N VAL A 53 21.72 6.74 1.30
CA VAL A 53 20.60 6.14 2.05
C VAL A 53 20.81 4.66 2.32
N LEU A 54 21.51 3.94 1.43
CA LEU A 54 21.78 2.52 1.59
C LEU A 54 22.74 2.22 2.76
N ALA A 55 23.50 3.21 3.20
CA ALA A 55 24.35 3.07 4.39
C ALA A 55 23.50 2.93 5.68
N ARG A 56 22.25 3.40 5.68
CA ARG A 56 21.30 3.29 6.80
C ARG A 56 20.49 2.00 6.77
N VAL A 57 20.49 1.28 5.66
CA VAL A 57 19.80 -0.01 5.52
C VAL A 57 20.65 -1.11 6.17
N ASP A 58 19.99 -2.01 6.90
CA ASP A 58 20.65 -3.20 7.46
C ASP A 58 21.45 -3.95 6.38
N SER A 59 22.62 -4.43 6.74
CA SER A 59 23.55 -5.10 5.78
C SER A 59 22.89 -6.27 5.05
N ARG A 60 21.99 -6.99 5.70
CA ARG A 60 21.24 -8.14 5.14
C ARG A 60 20.28 -7.72 4.04
N ASP A 61 19.75 -6.49 4.11
CA ASP A 61 18.75 -5.96 3.19
C ASP A 61 19.35 -5.05 2.11
N ARG A 62 20.66 -4.71 2.23
CA ARG A 62 21.30 -3.67 1.39
C ARG A 62 21.38 -4.04 -0.07
N GLU A 63 21.66 -5.31 -0.40
CA GLU A 63 21.73 -5.76 -1.79
C GLU A 63 20.34 -5.71 -2.44
N ALA A 64 19.31 -6.20 -1.74
CA ALA A 64 17.94 -6.13 -2.21
C ALA A 64 17.44 -4.68 -2.34
N ALA A 65 17.87 -3.78 -1.44
CA ALA A 65 17.56 -2.36 -1.56
C ALA A 65 18.20 -1.74 -2.81
N ARG A 66 19.48 -2.04 -3.08
CA ARG A 66 20.17 -1.56 -4.30
C ARG A 66 19.50 -2.06 -5.58
N ALA A 67 19.08 -3.34 -5.61
CA ALA A 67 18.37 -3.90 -6.74
C ALA A 67 17.02 -3.17 -6.96
N ALA A 68 16.29 -2.85 -5.90
CA ALA A 68 15.04 -2.13 -5.97
C ALA A 68 15.23 -0.69 -6.49
N TYR A 69 16.24 0.04 -6.03
CA TYR A 69 16.59 1.35 -6.59
C TYR A 69 16.87 1.29 -8.09
N LYS A 70 17.64 0.27 -8.53
CA LYS A 70 17.95 0.08 -9.94
C LYS A 70 16.71 -0.09 -10.80
N VAL A 71 15.73 -0.85 -10.35
CA VAL A 71 14.48 -1.10 -11.07
C VAL A 71 13.68 0.18 -11.30
N ILE A 72 13.65 1.08 -10.31
CA ILE A 72 13.00 2.38 -10.43
C ILE A 72 13.82 3.32 -11.34
N THR A 73 15.14 3.34 -11.18
CA THR A 73 16.04 4.16 -12.00
C THR A 73 15.95 3.77 -13.47
N ASP A 74 15.92 2.47 -13.76
CA ASP A 74 15.80 1.93 -15.13
C ASP A 74 14.35 2.07 -15.70
N ARG A 75 13.45 2.71 -14.96
CA ARG A 75 12.04 2.92 -15.36
C ARG A 75 11.25 1.63 -15.62
N VAL A 76 11.64 0.53 -15.00
CA VAL A 76 10.92 -0.75 -15.12
C VAL A 76 9.60 -0.73 -14.35
N VAL A 77 9.59 0.01 -13.23
CA VAL A 77 8.40 0.29 -12.42
C VAL A 77 8.41 1.75 -11.97
N ASP A 78 7.26 2.28 -11.61
CA ASP A 78 7.14 3.66 -11.14
C ASP A 78 7.40 3.81 -9.65
N GLY A 79 7.32 2.72 -8.90
CA GLY A 79 7.58 2.68 -7.47
C GLY A 79 7.55 1.27 -6.92
N TYR A 80 7.86 1.14 -5.64
CA TYR A 80 7.71 -0.11 -4.92
C TYR A 80 7.38 0.12 -3.44
N GLN A 81 6.92 -0.94 -2.81
CA GLN A 81 6.65 -0.96 -1.37
C GLN A 81 7.30 -2.19 -0.77
N VAL A 82 8.06 -2.01 0.30
CA VAL A 82 8.84 -3.09 0.89
C VAL A 82 9.07 -2.86 2.37
N ARG A 83 9.14 -3.94 3.13
CA ARG A 83 9.63 -3.89 4.52
C ARG A 83 11.14 -3.94 4.53
N ARG A 84 11.77 -3.05 5.29
CA ARG A 84 13.23 -2.99 5.49
C ARG A 84 13.55 -2.58 6.91
N ARG A 85 14.69 -3.02 7.37
CA ARG A 85 15.28 -2.55 8.61
C ARG A 85 16.28 -1.45 8.32
N ILE A 86 16.17 -0.38 9.07
CA ILE A 86 17.19 0.68 9.12
C ILE A 86 17.92 0.60 10.45
N ILE A 87 19.18 0.98 10.46
CA ILE A 87 20.02 1.01 11.66
C ILE A 87 20.22 2.46 12.05
N ARG A 88 19.86 2.79 13.28
CA ARG A 88 20.11 4.10 13.89
C ARG A 88 21.56 4.24 14.38
N PRO A 89 22.05 5.47 14.59
CA PRO A 89 23.40 5.68 15.15
C PRO A 89 23.61 5.08 16.53
N ASP A 90 22.57 4.93 17.34
CA ASP A 90 22.59 4.29 18.66
C ASP A 90 22.65 2.75 18.60
N GLY A 91 22.58 2.17 17.39
CA GLY A 91 22.57 0.74 17.16
C GLY A 91 21.17 0.10 17.20
N GLU A 92 20.13 0.88 17.49
CA GLU A 92 18.75 0.38 17.42
C GLU A 92 18.34 0.13 15.97
N ASP A 93 17.73 -1.02 15.69
CA ASP A 93 17.13 -1.30 14.39
C ASP A 93 15.62 -1.00 14.43
N VAL A 94 15.15 -0.37 13.35
CA VAL A 94 13.74 -0.03 13.19
C VAL A 94 13.24 -0.67 11.92
N GLU A 95 12.19 -1.49 12.04
CA GLU A 95 11.51 -2.07 10.88
C GLU A 95 10.50 -1.07 10.30
N LEU A 96 10.67 -0.80 9.01
CA LEU A 96 9.86 0.16 8.26
C LEU A 96 9.17 -0.51 7.07
N MET A 97 7.93 -0.11 6.82
CA MET A 97 7.35 -0.15 5.50
C MET A 97 7.85 1.09 4.74
N ILE A 98 8.61 0.87 3.69
CA ILE A 98 9.11 1.91 2.78
C ILE A 98 8.27 1.88 1.52
N CYS A 99 7.59 2.99 1.24
CA CYS A 99 6.76 3.17 0.07
C CYS A 99 7.34 4.28 -0.77
N GLY A 100 7.75 3.99 -1.98
CA GLY A 100 8.45 4.94 -2.82
C GLY A 100 7.94 5.01 -4.24
N ARG A 101 8.15 6.17 -4.83
CA ARG A 101 7.76 6.50 -6.19
C ARG A 101 8.82 7.37 -6.85
N ARG A 102 9.03 7.14 -8.15
CA ARG A 102 9.88 8.01 -8.97
C ARG A 102 9.19 9.36 -9.19
N VAL A 103 9.97 10.42 -9.04
CA VAL A 103 9.61 11.80 -9.37
C VAL A 103 10.68 12.37 -10.27
N GLU A 104 10.30 13.14 -11.28
CA GLU A 104 11.22 13.81 -12.19
C GLU A 104 11.10 15.33 -12.01
N ALA A 105 12.22 15.97 -11.77
CA ALA A 105 12.33 17.43 -11.69
C ALA A 105 13.64 17.90 -12.34
N ASP A 106 13.60 18.93 -13.17
CA ASP A 106 14.73 19.49 -13.91
C ASP A 106 15.56 18.46 -14.70
N GLY A 107 14.89 17.45 -15.26
CA GLY A 107 15.55 16.37 -15.99
C GLY A 107 16.32 15.39 -15.10
N LYS A 108 16.26 15.55 -13.78
CA LYS A 108 16.82 14.60 -12.81
C LYS A 108 15.75 13.68 -12.26
N LEU A 109 16.18 12.47 -11.91
CA LEU A 109 15.33 11.46 -11.32
C LEU A 109 15.51 11.42 -9.81
N TYR A 110 14.40 11.53 -9.10
CA TYR A 110 14.35 11.43 -7.64
C TYR A 110 13.42 10.29 -7.22
N GLY A 111 13.73 9.71 -6.08
CA GLY A 111 12.82 8.84 -5.34
C GLY A 111 12.16 9.62 -4.21
N LEU A 112 10.84 9.70 -4.22
CA LEU A 112 10.05 10.20 -3.10
C LEU A 112 9.63 8.99 -2.26
N TRP A 113 10.01 8.98 -0.98
CA TRP A 113 9.78 7.86 -0.08
C TRP A 113 9.00 8.29 1.15
N VAL A 114 7.98 7.51 1.48
CA VAL A 114 7.25 7.57 2.75
C VAL A 114 7.68 6.39 3.60
N LEU A 115 8.02 6.66 4.86
CA LEU A 115 8.58 5.71 5.80
C LEU A 115 7.58 5.51 6.94
N VAL A 116 7.09 4.30 7.13
CA VAL A 116 6.08 3.97 8.14
C VAL A 116 6.64 2.91 9.07
N PRO A 117 6.82 3.19 10.37
CA PRO A 117 7.19 2.16 11.33
C PRO A 117 6.16 1.03 11.36
N VAL A 118 6.63 -0.22 11.30
CA VAL A 118 5.74 -1.40 11.34
C VAL A 118 5.11 -1.56 12.72
N SER A 119 5.82 -1.14 13.77
CA SER A 119 5.43 -1.33 15.18
C SER A 119 4.54 -0.24 15.78
N ALA A 120 4.30 0.88 15.09
CA ALA A 120 3.51 1.98 15.67
C ALA A 120 2.49 2.54 14.70
N PRO A 121 1.21 2.67 15.07
CA PRO A 121 0.27 3.49 14.34
C PRO A 121 0.72 4.94 14.46
N ASN A 122 1.36 5.45 13.42
CA ASN A 122 1.74 6.86 13.39
C ASN A 122 0.46 7.70 13.25
N ALA A 123 0.14 8.49 14.30
CA ALA A 123 -1.04 9.36 14.30
C ALA A 123 -1.06 10.34 13.12
N GLY A 124 0.10 10.84 12.70
CA GLY A 124 0.24 11.68 11.51
C GLY A 124 -0.06 10.93 10.22
N PHE A 125 0.36 9.68 10.11
CA PHE A 125 0.02 8.80 9.00
C PHE A 125 -1.50 8.55 8.92
N LEU A 126 -2.15 8.32 10.07
CA LEU A 126 -3.62 8.19 10.15
C LEU A 126 -4.33 9.47 9.71
N MET A 127 -3.85 10.65 10.11
CA MET A 127 -4.42 11.93 9.70
C MET A 127 -4.34 12.18 8.19
N LEU A 128 -3.20 11.85 7.55
CA LEU A 128 -3.05 11.96 6.10
C LEU A 128 -3.97 11.00 5.34
N THR A 129 -4.17 9.80 5.89
CA THR A 129 -5.04 8.80 5.26
C THR A 129 -6.53 9.05 5.49
N MET A 130 -6.91 9.84 6.49
CA MET A 130 -8.30 10.27 6.71
C MET A 130 -8.76 11.38 5.76
N GLY A 131 -7.84 12.06 5.05
CA GLY A 131 -8.15 12.97 3.96
C GLY A 131 -8.44 12.21 2.68
N SER A 132 -9.63 12.19 2.29
CA SER A 132 -10.44 11.83 1.11
C SER A 132 -9.78 11.47 -0.25
N SER A 133 -8.56 10.95 -0.32
CA SER A 133 -8.09 10.39 -1.60
C SER A 133 -8.74 9.01 -1.79
N PRO A 134 -9.56 8.83 -2.82
CA PRO A 134 -10.21 7.55 -3.07
C PRO A 134 -9.15 6.50 -3.41
N VAL A 135 -9.27 5.33 -2.78
CA VAL A 135 -8.44 4.17 -3.07
C VAL A 135 -9.33 2.95 -3.26
N VAL A 136 -8.99 2.13 -4.24
CA VAL A 136 -9.66 0.85 -4.48
C VAL A 136 -8.72 -0.27 -4.08
N LEU A 137 -9.18 -1.14 -3.19
CA LEU A 137 -8.49 -2.37 -2.84
C LEU A 137 -9.17 -3.53 -3.56
N ALA A 138 -8.41 -4.39 -4.21
CA ALA A 138 -8.91 -5.60 -4.82
C ALA A 138 -8.02 -6.80 -4.50
N VAL A 139 -8.61 -7.99 -4.49
CA VAL A 139 -7.89 -9.27 -4.39
C VAL A 139 -8.41 -10.16 -5.51
N THR A 140 -7.50 -10.83 -6.20
CA THR A 140 -7.84 -11.76 -7.28
C THR A 140 -7.87 -13.21 -6.79
N ASP A 141 -8.54 -14.05 -7.57
CA ASP A 141 -8.36 -15.50 -7.52
C ASP A 141 -7.12 -15.94 -8.34
N ASP A 142 -7.00 -17.23 -8.53
CA ASP A 142 -5.86 -17.85 -9.21
C ASP A 142 -5.83 -17.59 -10.71
N ASP A 143 -6.98 -17.23 -11.31
CA ASP A 143 -7.14 -16.88 -12.72
C ASP A 143 -7.15 -15.36 -12.95
N TRP A 144 -6.81 -14.59 -11.90
CA TRP A 144 -6.86 -13.14 -11.89
C TRP A 144 -8.27 -12.55 -12.07
N GLY A 145 -9.31 -13.32 -11.80
CA GLY A 145 -10.65 -12.81 -11.58
C GLY A 145 -10.73 -12.07 -10.26
N ILE A 146 -11.39 -10.92 -10.22
CA ILE A 146 -11.55 -10.12 -9.02
C ILE A 146 -12.48 -10.85 -8.04
N GLN A 147 -11.91 -11.37 -6.96
CA GLN A 147 -12.64 -12.06 -5.91
C GLN A 147 -13.21 -11.08 -4.90
N TYR A 148 -12.42 -10.07 -4.56
CA TYR A 148 -12.77 -8.99 -3.66
C TYR A 148 -12.44 -7.63 -4.27
N VAL A 149 -13.30 -6.65 -3.98
CA VAL A 149 -13.03 -5.24 -4.22
C VAL A 149 -13.67 -4.41 -3.12
N SER A 150 -13.00 -3.33 -2.69
CA SER A 150 -13.55 -2.40 -1.71
C SER A 150 -14.88 -1.80 -2.19
N ALA A 151 -15.79 -1.50 -1.25
CA ALA A 151 -17.13 -1.02 -1.58
C ALA A 151 -17.13 0.29 -2.41
N ASP A 152 -16.12 1.12 -2.23
CA ASP A 152 -15.94 2.39 -2.96
C ASP A 152 -14.98 2.20 -4.15
N ALA A 153 -15.53 1.74 -5.28
CA ALA A 153 -14.80 1.61 -6.53
C ALA A 153 -15.00 2.81 -7.48
N LYS A 154 -15.29 4.00 -6.94
CA LYS A 154 -15.57 5.23 -7.72
C LYS A 154 -14.46 5.59 -8.69
N LEU A 155 -13.20 5.34 -8.35
CA LEU A 155 -12.06 5.55 -9.25
C LEU A 155 -12.20 4.80 -10.58
N LEU A 156 -12.87 3.65 -10.57
CA LEU A 156 -13.08 2.81 -11.74
C LEU A 156 -14.41 3.13 -12.46
N GLY A 157 -15.21 4.04 -11.89
CA GLY A 157 -16.49 4.47 -12.46
C GLY A 157 -17.56 3.37 -12.48
N VAL A 158 -17.41 2.35 -11.64
CA VAL A 158 -18.32 1.19 -11.51
C VAL A 158 -18.54 0.86 -10.04
N LYS A 159 -19.59 0.13 -9.76
CA LYS A 159 -19.82 -0.38 -8.40
C LYS A 159 -18.92 -1.59 -8.13
N GLY A 160 -18.35 -1.67 -6.94
CA GLY A 160 -17.50 -2.81 -6.56
C GLY A 160 -18.17 -4.17 -6.76
N SER A 161 -19.50 -4.25 -6.54
CA SER A 161 -20.26 -5.49 -6.75
C SER A 161 -20.30 -5.99 -8.21
N GLU A 162 -20.11 -5.09 -9.17
CA GLU A 162 -20.10 -5.41 -10.61
C GLU A 162 -18.74 -5.97 -11.07
N LEU A 163 -17.73 -5.78 -10.26
CA LEU A 163 -16.35 -6.22 -10.57
C LEU A 163 -16.05 -7.65 -10.12
N ARG A 164 -16.90 -8.29 -9.34
CA ARG A 164 -16.67 -9.67 -8.90
C ARG A 164 -16.70 -10.65 -10.08
N GLY A 165 -15.67 -11.49 -10.13
CA GLY A 165 -15.45 -12.42 -11.24
C GLY A 165 -14.98 -11.71 -12.52
N PHE A 166 -14.87 -10.38 -12.51
CA PHE A 166 -14.36 -9.66 -13.66
C PHE A 166 -12.83 -9.81 -13.75
N PRO A 167 -12.26 -10.09 -14.92
CA PRO A 167 -10.81 -10.22 -15.06
C PRO A 167 -10.09 -8.89 -14.71
N LEU A 168 -9.09 -8.94 -13.84
CA LEU A 168 -8.30 -7.75 -13.48
C LEU A 168 -7.76 -7.04 -14.72
N LEU A 169 -7.27 -7.81 -15.71
CA LEU A 169 -6.77 -7.25 -16.97
C LEU A 169 -7.85 -6.52 -17.78
N GLY A 170 -9.12 -6.84 -17.61
CA GLY A 170 -10.22 -6.10 -18.23
C GLY A 170 -10.41 -4.68 -17.69
N LEU A 171 -9.76 -4.34 -16.56
CA LEU A 171 -9.70 -2.98 -16.05
C LEU A 171 -8.51 -2.20 -16.59
N VAL A 172 -7.52 -2.85 -17.19
CA VAL A 172 -6.33 -2.23 -17.76
C VAL A 172 -6.55 -1.96 -19.25
N HIS A 173 -6.15 -0.78 -19.71
CA HIS A 173 -6.25 -0.45 -21.14
C HIS A 173 -5.40 -1.42 -21.97
N PRO A 174 -5.89 -1.93 -23.11
CA PRO A 174 -5.17 -2.93 -23.91
C PRO A 174 -3.73 -2.55 -24.26
N ALA A 175 -3.47 -1.27 -24.55
CA ALA A 175 -2.13 -0.79 -24.86
C ALA A 175 -1.15 -0.81 -23.66
N ALA A 176 -1.67 -0.87 -22.43
CA ALA A 176 -0.88 -0.92 -21.18
C ALA A 176 -0.80 -2.34 -20.59
N ALA A 177 -1.51 -3.31 -21.17
CA ALA A 177 -1.65 -4.64 -20.60
C ALA A 177 -0.32 -5.40 -20.48
N SER A 178 0.57 -5.27 -21.47
CA SER A 178 1.88 -5.95 -21.45
C SER A 178 2.79 -5.44 -20.33
N GLU A 179 2.81 -4.13 -20.11
CA GLU A 179 3.59 -3.49 -19.05
C GLU A 179 3.06 -3.86 -17.66
N PHE A 180 1.72 -3.81 -17.51
CA PHE A 180 1.06 -4.26 -16.28
C PHE A 180 1.36 -5.72 -15.97
N LEU A 181 1.27 -6.61 -16.96
CA LEU A 181 1.58 -8.04 -16.82
C LEU A 181 3.03 -8.28 -16.40
N ALA A 182 3.98 -7.54 -17.00
CA ALA A 182 5.38 -7.63 -16.65
C ALA A 182 5.61 -7.22 -15.19
N ALA A 183 5.00 -6.12 -14.74
CA ALA A 183 5.07 -5.67 -13.36
C ALA A 183 4.43 -6.69 -12.38
N ALA A 184 3.28 -7.23 -12.72
CA ALA A 184 2.59 -8.23 -11.90
C ALA A 184 3.37 -9.54 -11.79
N SER A 185 3.92 -10.03 -12.90
CA SER A 185 4.79 -11.21 -12.91
C SER A 185 6.04 -10.99 -12.06
N ARG A 186 6.66 -9.81 -12.17
CA ARG A 186 7.82 -9.44 -11.39
C ARG A 186 7.51 -9.35 -9.90
N ALA A 187 6.41 -8.69 -9.53
CA ALA A 187 5.96 -8.62 -8.14
C ALA A 187 5.79 -10.02 -7.54
N ALA A 188 5.16 -10.94 -8.27
CA ALA A 188 4.99 -12.32 -7.84
C ALA A 188 6.31 -13.08 -7.72
N THR A 189 7.27 -12.87 -8.63
CA THR A 189 8.58 -13.56 -8.62
C THR A 189 9.48 -13.04 -7.51
N GLU A 190 9.56 -11.73 -7.34
CA GLU A 190 10.44 -11.08 -6.37
C GLU A 190 9.82 -10.97 -4.97
N GLN A 191 8.53 -11.32 -4.84
CA GLN A 191 7.75 -11.23 -3.59
C GLN A 191 7.78 -9.81 -2.98
N VAL A 192 7.68 -8.79 -3.84
CA VAL A 192 7.63 -7.38 -3.45
C VAL A 192 6.43 -6.70 -4.07
N ALA A 193 5.86 -5.72 -3.37
CA ALA A 193 4.79 -4.90 -3.92
C ALA A 193 5.40 -3.86 -4.88
N LEU A 194 4.92 -3.86 -6.13
CA LEU A 194 5.39 -2.96 -7.18
C LEU A 194 4.30 -2.00 -7.59
N THR A 195 4.66 -0.74 -7.79
CA THR A 195 3.76 0.29 -8.30
C THR A 195 4.00 0.50 -9.79
N VAL A 196 2.93 0.47 -10.55
CA VAL A 196 2.93 0.78 -11.99
C VAL A 196 1.91 1.88 -12.26
N LEU A 197 2.32 2.90 -13.03
CA LEU A 197 1.40 3.89 -13.58
C LEU A 197 0.79 3.29 -14.84
N THR A 198 -0.49 3.00 -14.80
CA THR A 198 -1.18 2.34 -15.90
C THR A 198 -2.51 3.00 -16.20
N ARG A 199 -2.93 2.93 -17.45
CA ARG A 199 -4.24 3.43 -17.88
C ARG A 199 -5.30 2.42 -17.52
N MET A 200 -6.22 2.79 -16.63
CA MET A 200 -7.28 1.94 -16.13
C MET A 200 -8.67 2.50 -16.43
N ARG A 201 -9.65 1.63 -16.38
CA ARG A 201 -11.06 2.00 -16.56
C ARG A 201 -11.48 3.05 -15.53
N ALA A 202 -12.20 4.07 -16.00
CA ALA A 202 -12.72 5.17 -15.18
C ALA A 202 -14.21 5.45 -15.49
N GLY A 203 -14.89 4.44 -16.02
CA GLY A 203 -16.29 4.47 -16.46
C GLY A 203 -16.52 3.54 -17.64
N ALA A 204 -17.71 3.56 -18.25
CA ALA A 204 -18.07 2.66 -19.34
C ALA A 204 -17.08 2.75 -20.53
N ASP A 205 -16.80 3.98 -20.98
CA ASP A 205 -15.93 4.24 -22.14
C ASP A 205 -14.80 5.24 -21.83
N ARG A 206 -14.48 5.40 -20.53
CA ARG A 206 -13.43 6.32 -20.11
C ARG A 206 -12.27 5.57 -19.49
N TRP A 207 -11.08 6.05 -19.81
CA TRP A 207 -9.82 5.55 -19.28
C TRP A 207 -9.07 6.71 -18.61
N ALA A 208 -8.40 6.43 -17.51
CA ALA A 208 -7.59 7.40 -16.79
C ALA A 208 -6.30 6.74 -16.30
N ASP A 209 -5.26 7.52 -16.20
CA ASP A 209 -4.01 7.06 -15.63
C ASP A 209 -4.20 6.89 -14.11
N ARG A 210 -3.77 5.74 -13.59
CA ARG A 210 -3.88 5.35 -12.18
C ARG A 210 -2.58 4.72 -11.73
N TYR A 211 -2.20 4.99 -10.49
CA TYR A 211 -1.19 4.19 -9.86
C TYR A 211 -1.82 2.90 -9.36
N CYS A 212 -1.20 1.79 -9.72
CA CYS A 212 -1.63 0.47 -9.35
C CYS A 212 -0.50 -0.22 -8.61
N VAL A 213 -0.66 -0.44 -7.29
CA VAL A 213 0.26 -1.24 -6.51
C VAL A 213 -0.17 -2.68 -6.61
N VAL A 214 0.68 -3.52 -7.18
CA VAL A 214 0.47 -4.96 -7.26
C VAL A 214 1.18 -5.61 -6.08
N VAL A 215 0.42 -6.30 -5.23
CA VAL A 215 0.88 -6.91 -4.00
C VAL A 215 0.82 -8.43 -4.16
N PRO A 216 1.95 -9.15 -4.12
CA PRO A 216 1.92 -10.61 -4.18
C PRO A 216 1.33 -11.16 -2.89
N MET A 217 0.39 -12.08 -3.01
CA MET A 217 -0.23 -12.80 -1.90
C MET A 217 0.52 -14.11 -1.69
N SER A 218 1.61 -14.08 -0.92
CA SER A 218 2.64 -15.12 -0.84
C SER A 218 2.15 -16.51 -0.39
N GLU A 219 0.98 -16.61 0.25
CA GLU A 219 0.46 -17.88 0.77
C GLU A 219 -0.34 -18.68 -0.28
N HIS A 220 -0.55 -18.15 -1.48
CA HIS A 220 -1.37 -18.78 -2.51
C HIS A 220 -0.52 -19.24 -3.71
N LYS A 221 -0.79 -20.45 -4.20
CA LYS A 221 -0.20 -21.01 -5.42
C LYS A 221 -1.33 -21.54 -6.32
N PRO A 222 -1.49 -21.02 -7.55
CA PRO A 222 -0.73 -19.95 -8.19
C PRO A 222 -0.86 -18.60 -7.44
N PRO A 223 0.03 -17.63 -7.70
CA PRO A 223 0.07 -16.39 -6.94
C PRO A 223 -1.19 -15.55 -7.18
N ARG A 224 -1.96 -15.34 -6.13
CA ARG A 224 -3.03 -14.35 -6.10
C ARG A 224 -2.40 -12.98 -5.96
N LEU A 225 -3.08 -11.98 -6.50
CA LEU A 225 -2.64 -10.60 -6.43
C LEU A 225 -3.60 -9.80 -5.56
N GLY A 226 -3.05 -9.07 -4.61
CA GLY A 226 -3.68 -7.91 -4.03
C GLY A 226 -3.37 -6.70 -4.91
N VAL A 227 -4.32 -5.80 -5.05
CA VAL A 227 -4.15 -4.59 -5.86
C VAL A 227 -4.66 -3.39 -5.11
N VAL A 228 -3.83 -2.35 -5.03
CA VAL A 228 -4.21 -1.03 -4.51
C VAL A 228 -4.20 -0.05 -5.67
N ILE A 229 -5.34 0.53 -5.99
CA ILE A 229 -5.48 1.49 -7.08
C ILE A 229 -5.75 2.86 -6.47
N SER A 230 -4.92 3.83 -6.82
CA SER A 230 -5.04 5.23 -6.43
C SER A 230 -5.09 6.16 -7.64
N GLU A 231 -5.36 7.42 -7.40
CA GLU A 231 -5.34 8.42 -8.47
C GLU A 231 -3.96 8.51 -9.11
N GLY A 232 -3.94 8.60 -10.44
CA GLY A 232 -2.74 8.89 -11.20
C GLY A 232 -2.28 10.35 -11.02
N PRO A 233 -1.19 10.73 -11.69
CA PRO A 233 -0.71 12.10 -11.64
C PRO A 233 -1.78 13.03 -12.20
N SER A 234 -2.28 13.92 -11.36
CA SER A 234 -3.12 15.02 -11.80
C SER A 234 -2.28 16.04 -12.60
N VAL A 235 -2.85 16.58 -13.65
CA VAL A 235 -2.24 17.76 -14.31
C VAL A 235 -2.25 18.88 -13.26
N PRO A 236 -1.11 19.46 -12.89
CA PRO A 236 -1.05 20.37 -11.76
C PRO A 236 -1.91 21.60 -12.03
N ALA A 237 -2.98 21.73 -11.24
CA ALA A 237 -3.76 22.98 -11.13
C ALA A 237 -3.20 23.88 -10.02
N GLY A 238 -2.06 23.52 -9.40
CA GLY A 238 -1.49 24.17 -8.24
C GLY A 238 0.04 24.24 -8.27
N SER A 239 0.63 24.67 -7.16
CA SER A 239 2.08 24.73 -6.99
C SER A 239 2.73 23.34 -6.96
N ALA A 240 4.05 23.28 -7.19
CA ALA A 240 4.81 22.04 -7.03
C ALA A 240 4.64 21.44 -5.61
N ARG A 241 4.48 22.29 -4.61
CA ARG A 241 4.20 21.91 -3.22
C ARG A 241 2.91 21.10 -3.11
N ASP A 242 1.82 21.56 -3.75
CA ASP A 242 0.54 20.86 -3.72
C ASP A 242 0.65 19.49 -4.40
N SER A 243 1.41 19.41 -5.49
CA SER A 243 1.68 18.14 -6.21
C SER A 243 2.46 17.15 -5.35
N ILE A 244 3.48 17.58 -4.63
CA ILE A 244 4.25 16.71 -3.73
C ILE A 244 3.41 16.26 -2.53
N HIS A 245 2.64 17.17 -1.92
CA HIS A 245 1.75 16.83 -0.83
C HIS A 245 0.70 15.80 -1.25
N GLU A 246 0.16 15.93 -2.46
CA GLU A 246 -0.75 14.95 -3.03
C GLU A 246 -0.07 13.59 -3.24
N GLN A 247 1.14 13.57 -3.79
CA GLN A 247 1.90 12.34 -4.00
C GLN A 247 2.25 11.66 -2.68
N VAL A 248 2.68 12.40 -1.65
CA VAL A 248 2.95 11.84 -0.31
C VAL A 248 1.67 11.28 0.29
N ARG A 249 0.54 11.97 0.14
CA ARG A 249 -0.76 11.48 0.62
C ARG A 249 -1.15 10.18 -0.09
N ASN A 250 -1.00 10.12 -1.40
CA ASN A 250 -1.31 8.93 -2.18
C ASN A 250 -0.40 7.76 -1.78
N LEU A 251 0.90 7.98 -1.61
CA LEU A 251 1.84 6.97 -1.12
C LEU A 251 1.46 6.47 0.29
N ALA A 252 1.04 7.35 1.18
CA ALA A 252 0.61 6.97 2.52
C ALA A 252 -0.67 6.10 2.48
N VAL A 253 -1.61 6.43 1.60
CA VAL A 253 -2.84 5.64 1.39
C VAL A 253 -2.52 4.29 0.76
N GLU A 254 -1.65 4.25 -0.24
CA GLU A 254 -1.18 3.02 -0.87
C GLU A 254 -0.45 2.11 0.12
N ALA A 255 0.42 2.66 0.97
CA ALA A 255 1.11 1.94 2.03
C ALA A 255 0.13 1.24 2.97
N ARG A 256 -0.91 1.96 3.38
CA ARG A 256 -1.96 1.40 4.24
C ARG A 256 -2.76 0.30 3.53
N GLY A 257 -3.09 0.51 2.26
CA GLY A 257 -3.76 -0.52 1.45
C GLY A 257 -2.92 -1.79 1.33
N THR A 258 -1.62 -1.63 1.06
CA THR A 258 -0.67 -2.75 0.99
C THR A 258 -0.55 -3.47 2.33
N GLN A 259 -0.43 -2.73 3.44
CA GLN A 259 -0.42 -3.33 4.78
C GLN A 259 -1.70 -4.11 5.06
N ALA A 260 -2.86 -3.55 4.72
CA ALA A 260 -4.13 -4.24 4.88
C ALA A 260 -4.19 -5.53 4.06
N LEU A 261 -3.75 -5.50 2.80
CA LEU A 261 -3.71 -6.69 1.94
C LEU A 261 -2.73 -7.75 2.45
N THR A 262 -1.53 -7.36 2.87
CA THR A 262 -0.52 -8.30 3.39
C THR A 262 -0.85 -8.83 4.79
N ALA A 263 -1.71 -8.16 5.53
CA ALA A 263 -2.19 -8.63 6.83
C ALA A 263 -3.34 -9.66 6.71
N LEU A 264 -4.00 -9.76 5.55
CA LEU A 264 -5.09 -10.73 5.34
C LEU A 264 -4.71 -12.19 5.65
N PRO A 265 -3.51 -12.68 5.29
CA PRO A 265 -3.06 -14.01 5.67
C PRO A 265 -2.77 -14.16 7.17
N SER A 266 -2.37 -13.08 7.82
CA SER A 266 -1.97 -13.07 9.24
C SER A 266 -3.14 -13.20 10.22
N LEU A 267 -4.40 -13.15 9.75
CA LEU A 267 -5.57 -13.42 10.60
C LEU A 267 -5.55 -14.82 11.21
N ALA A 268 -4.95 -15.79 10.52
CA ALA A 268 -4.75 -17.13 11.04
C ALA A 268 -3.67 -17.20 12.16
N ALA A 269 -2.78 -16.22 12.21
CA ALA A 269 -1.69 -16.13 13.17
C ALA A 269 -2.06 -15.36 14.45
N LEU A 270 -3.24 -14.74 14.52
CA LEU A 270 -3.71 -14.11 15.76
C LEU A 270 -4.02 -15.18 16.82
N PRO A 271 -3.68 -14.96 18.10
CA PRO A 271 -4.02 -15.92 19.17
C PRO A 271 -5.51 -16.29 19.18
N GLN A 272 -6.39 -15.31 19.00
CA GLN A 272 -7.83 -15.55 18.84
C GLN A 272 -8.20 -16.05 17.44
N GLY A 273 -7.37 -15.79 16.42
CA GLY A 273 -7.54 -16.26 15.04
C GLY A 273 -7.31 -17.78 14.94
N SER A 274 -6.38 -18.34 15.72
CA SER A 274 -6.14 -19.79 15.80
C SER A 274 -7.31 -20.57 16.44
N GLU A 275 -8.17 -19.88 17.19
CA GLU A 275 -9.39 -20.44 17.76
C GLU A 275 -10.57 -20.40 16.79
N LEU A 276 -10.46 -19.68 15.68
CA LEU A 276 -11.52 -19.62 14.67
C LEU A 276 -11.55 -20.94 13.88
N SER A 277 -12.74 -21.48 13.66
CA SER A 277 -12.89 -22.53 12.66
C SER A 277 -12.62 -21.97 11.25
N ALA A 278 -12.25 -22.85 10.31
CA ALA A 278 -12.05 -22.45 8.91
C ALA A 278 -13.21 -21.60 8.38
N ARG A 279 -14.44 -21.98 8.74
CA ARG A 279 -15.67 -21.28 8.34
C ARG A 279 -15.81 -19.90 9.00
N GLN A 280 -15.37 -19.75 10.23
CA GLN A 280 -15.36 -18.49 10.95
C GLN A 280 -14.28 -17.55 10.38
N SER A 281 -13.11 -18.08 10.05
CA SER A 281 -12.04 -17.33 9.39
C SER A 281 -12.47 -16.79 8.03
N GLU A 282 -13.19 -17.60 7.24
CA GLU A 282 -13.74 -17.20 5.95
C GLU A 282 -14.80 -16.09 6.10
N ILE A 283 -15.66 -16.16 7.12
CA ILE A 283 -16.64 -15.11 7.43
C ILE A 283 -15.93 -13.82 7.84
N VAL A 284 -14.90 -13.91 8.69
CA VAL A 284 -14.10 -12.74 9.10
C VAL A 284 -13.40 -12.11 7.91
N ALA A 285 -12.80 -12.90 7.03
CA ALA A 285 -12.19 -12.42 5.80
C ALA A 285 -13.19 -11.66 4.93
N LEU A 286 -14.40 -12.20 4.73
CA LEU A 286 -15.45 -11.53 3.96
C LEU A 286 -15.97 -10.25 4.65
N LEU A 287 -16.00 -10.21 5.99
CA LEU A 287 -16.35 -8.98 6.73
C LEU A 287 -15.30 -7.89 6.60
N ILE A 288 -14.02 -8.24 6.72
CA ILE A 288 -12.90 -7.32 6.48
C ILE A 288 -12.97 -6.80 5.05
N ALA A 289 -13.37 -7.68 4.14
CA ALA A 289 -13.66 -7.39 2.76
C ALA A 289 -14.86 -6.42 2.56
N GLY A 290 -15.53 -5.97 3.63
CA GLY A 290 -16.67 -5.05 3.56
C GLY A 290 -17.99 -5.71 3.16
N GLU A 291 -18.04 -7.06 3.12
CA GLU A 291 -19.25 -7.79 2.79
C GLU A 291 -20.31 -7.65 3.89
N ARG A 292 -21.56 -7.48 3.46
CA ARG A 292 -22.69 -7.52 4.38
C ARG A 292 -23.18 -8.95 4.58
N VAL A 293 -23.76 -9.23 5.74
CA VAL A 293 -24.29 -10.55 6.12
C VAL A 293 -25.11 -11.24 5.01
N PRO A 294 -26.02 -10.58 4.26
CA PRO A 294 -26.73 -11.22 3.17
C PRO A 294 -25.86 -11.63 1.99
N GLN A 295 -24.74 -10.92 1.77
CA GLN A 295 -23.78 -11.22 0.71
C GLN A 295 -22.89 -12.39 1.11
N ILE A 296 -22.35 -12.34 2.35
CA ILE A 296 -21.60 -13.44 2.96
C ILE A 296 -22.42 -14.74 2.89
N ALA A 297 -23.70 -14.68 3.25
CA ALA A 297 -24.59 -15.82 3.20
C ALA A 297 -24.69 -16.42 1.77
N ARG A 298 -24.82 -15.59 0.75
CA ARG A 298 -24.84 -16.03 -0.65
C ARG A 298 -23.51 -16.60 -1.09
N THR A 299 -22.41 -15.91 -0.81
CA THR A 299 -21.05 -16.34 -1.19
C THR A 299 -20.71 -17.69 -0.57
N MET A 300 -21.13 -17.91 0.68
CA MET A 300 -20.82 -19.14 1.42
C MET A 300 -21.87 -20.23 1.30
N PHE A 301 -22.94 -20.02 0.52
CA PHE A 301 -24.08 -20.92 0.41
C PHE A 301 -24.73 -21.26 1.78
N LEU A 302 -24.86 -20.22 2.63
CA LEU A 302 -25.44 -20.31 3.97
C LEU A 302 -26.71 -19.44 4.07
N SER A 303 -27.52 -19.69 5.12
CA SER A 303 -28.55 -18.72 5.47
C SER A 303 -27.95 -17.50 6.18
N ALA A 304 -28.60 -16.34 6.03
CA ALA A 304 -28.19 -15.13 6.75
C ALA A 304 -28.20 -15.33 8.29
N THR A 305 -29.10 -16.18 8.77
CA THR A 305 -29.17 -16.59 10.19
C THR A 305 -27.94 -17.39 10.62
N THR A 306 -27.49 -18.33 9.78
CA THR A 306 -26.28 -19.11 10.05
C THR A 306 -25.05 -18.22 10.10
N VAL A 307 -24.94 -17.23 9.20
CA VAL A 307 -23.84 -16.26 9.23
C VAL A 307 -23.88 -15.42 10.50
N ARG A 308 -25.07 -14.96 10.94
CA ARG A 308 -25.22 -14.22 12.20
C ARG A 308 -24.81 -15.06 13.42
N ASN A 309 -25.14 -16.35 13.43
CA ASN A 309 -24.74 -17.24 14.49
C ASN A 309 -23.22 -17.39 14.56
N HIS A 310 -22.55 -17.56 13.42
CA HIS A 310 -21.08 -17.55 13.37
C HIS A 310 -20.51 -16.22 13.85
N LEU A 311 -21.08 -15.09 13.45
CA LEU A 311 -20.66 -13.78 13.89
C LEU A 311 -20.79 -13.60 15.40
N SER A 312 -21.91 -14.03 15.99
CA SER A 312 -22.09 -14.00 17.45
C SER A 312 -21.02 -14.81 18.17
N ALA A 313 -20.66 -15.99 17.65
CA ALA A 313 -19.59 -16.80 18.19
C ALA A 313 -18.22 -16.15 18.03
N ILE A 314 -17.95 -15.50 16.90
CA ILE A 314 -16.74 -14.73 16.62
C ILE A 314 -16.65 -13.53 17.58
N TYR A 315 -17.73 -12.75 17.73
CA TYR A 315 -17.76 -11.62 18.65
C TYR A 315 -17.43 -12.03 20.08
N LYS A 316 -17.98 -13.16 20.54
CA LYS A 316 -17.67 -13.70 21.86
C LYS A 316 -16.19 -14.06 22.00
N LYS A 317 -15.57 -14.65 21.00
CA LYS A 317 -14.13 -15.00 21.00
C LYS A 317 -13.22 -13.78 21.06
N PHE A 318 -13.61 -12.69 20.39
CA PHE A 318 -12.85 -11.45 20.37
C PHE A 318 -13.23 -10.47 21.50
N GLY A 319 -14.19 -10.82 22.34
CA GLY A 319 -14.65 -9.95 23.42
C GLY A 319 -15.29 -8.65 22.93
N VAL A 320 -15.96 -8.68 21.79
CA VAL A 320 -16.58 -7.52 21.12
C VAL A 320 -18.08 -7.75 20.93
N HIS A 321 -18.84 -6.66 20.71
CA HIS A 321 -20.29 -6.72 20.64
C HIS A 321 -20.86 -6.28 19.29
N SER A 322 -20.00 -5.81 18.37
CA SER A 322 -20.42 -5.33 17.06
C SER A 322 -19.39 -5.65 15.99
N GLN A 323 -19.83 -5.60 14.72
CA GLN A 323 -18.96 -5.71 13.56
C GLN A 323 -17.89 -4.61 13.54
N ALA A 324 -18.26 -3.38 13.90
CA ALA A 324 -17.34 -2.26 13.96
C ALA A 324 -16.24 -2.49 15.03
N GLU A 325 -16.63 -2.99 16.19
CA GLU A 325 -15.68 -3.35 17.26
C GLU A 325 -14.79 -4.53 16.87
N LEU A 326 -15.34 -5.54 16.19
CA LEU A 326 -14.55 -6.66 15.66
C LEU A 326 -13.50 -6.16 14.68
N LEU A 327 -13.90 -5.37 13.70
CA LEU A 327 -12.97 -4.78 12.71
C LEU A 327 -11.91 -3.91 13.39
N ALA A 328 -12.31 -3.11 14.39
CA ALA A 328 -11.38 -2.30 15.18
C ALA A 328 -10.43 -3.17 16.03
N ALA A 329 -10.90 -4.29 16.60
CA ALA A 329 -10.08 -5.22 17.36
C ALA A 329 -9.08 -5.96 16.45
N LEU A 330 -9.53 -6.42 15.29
CA LEU A 330 -8.68 -7.04 14.27
C LEU A 330 -7.61 -6.07 13.77
N LEU A 331 -7.99 -4.83 13.49
CA LEU A 331 -7.04 -3.78 13.08
C LEU A 331 -6.04 -3.44 14.20
N ARG A 332 -6.48 -3.38 15.47
CA ARG A 332 -5.58 -3.16 16.60
C ARG A 332 -4.60 -4.32 16.80
N ASN A 333 -5.06 -5.55 16.66
CA ASN A 333 -4.21 -6.74 16.78
C ASN A 333 -3.23 -6.89 15.60
N ILE A 334 -3.63 -6.46 14.40
CA ILE A 334 -2.75 -6.38 13.22
C ILE A 334 -1.70 -5.27 13.41
N VAL A 335 -2.06 -4.20 14.11
CA VAL A 335 -1.19 -3.03 14.37
C VAL A 335 -0.42 -3.18 15.69
N GLY A 336 -0.91 -3.95 16.65
CA GLY A 336 -0.37 -4.08 18.01
C GLY A 336 0.21 -5.43 18.37
N GLY A 337 0.32 -6.35 17.44
CA GLY A 337 0.84 -7.70 17.70
C GLY A 337 2.35 -7.76 17.79
N ASN A 338 2.87 -7.34 18.93
CA ASN A 338 3.93 -7.99 19.71
C ASN A 338 4.09 -7.24 21.06
N GLN A 339 3.50 -7.74 22.09
CA GLN A 339 4.07 -7.65 23.44
C GLN A 339 4.64 -8.99 23.81
#